data_2998181a736b3e6cc548c2ed4cae1737
#
_entry.id   2998181a736b3e6cc548c2ed4cae1737
#
_cell.length_a   1.000
_cell.length_b   1.000
_cell.length_c   1.000
_cell.angle_alpha   90.00
_cell.angle_beta   90.00
_cell.angle_gamma   90.00
#
_symmetry.space_group_name_H-M   'P 1'
#
loop_
_entity.id
_entity.type
_entity.pdbx_description
1 polymer ?
#
loop_
_entity_poly.entity_id
_entity_poly.type
_entity_poly.pdbx_seq_one_letter_code
_entity_poly.pdbx_strand_id
1 'polypeptide(L)'
;SSDSEKAEKSRKKQAELQEKAAKKKTELAKQQALLQKEQDKVFQEMTKRQNEALNNQRKLVEETEKMQEEIGTKEYDFFISHAWEDKETVAKPLADALIAKGAKVWLDKYAMQVGDSLRESIDDGLVHSRYGIVVLSEIYFKKFWTGKELNGLFAKQEEGRKVILPVWHNVSKDTVKQYSPILADMVALKTADFTIDELAEQFIQLIQ
;
A
#
# COMPACT_ATOMS: atom_id res chain seq x y z
N SER A 1 49.49 -6.23 -79.89
CA SER A 1 49.67 -6.86 -78.53
C SER A 1 49.33 -5.89 -77.38
N SER A 2 49.56 -4.60 -77.44
CA SER A 2 49.31 -3.61 -76.40
C SER A 2 47.82 -3.49 -75.98
N ASP A 3 46.89 -3.54 -76.94
CA ASP A 3 45.44 -3.41 -76.66
C ASP A 3 44.81 -4.67 -75.97
N SER A 4 45.37 -5.82 -76.29
CA SER A 4 44.95 -7.06 -75.64
C SER A 4 45.35 -7.09 -74.14
N GLU A 5 46.53 -6.64 -73.78
CA GLU A 5 46.99 -6.55 -72.41
C GLU A 5 46.22 -5.50 -71.56
N LYS A 6 45.86 -4.37 -72.19
CA LYS A 6 45.00 -3.36 -71.53
C LYS A 6 43.59 -3.90 -71.30
N ALA A 7 43.03 -4.62 -72.25
CA ALA A 7 41.71 -5.23 -72.06
C ALA A 7 41.71 -6.31 -70.98
N GLU A 8 42.75 -7.12 -70.86
CA GLU A 8 42.89 -8.12 -69.84
C GLU A 8 43.07 -7.48 -68.45
N LYS A 9 43.86 -6.45 -68.32
CA LYS A 9 44.04 -5.69 -67.10
C LYS A 9 42.74 -5.00 -66.62
N SER A 10 41.98 -4.48 -67.58
CA SER A 10 40.65 -3.90 -67.32
C SER A 10 39.64 -4.94 -66.78
N ARG A 11 39.61 -6.14 -67.41
CA ARG A 11 38.77 -7.25 -66.97
C ARG A 11 39.14 -7.74 -65.58
N LYS A 12 40.39 -7.89 -65.25
CA LYS A 12 40.87 -8.23 -63.90
C LYS A 12 40.44 -7.20 -62.88
N LYS A 13 40.60 -5.93 -63.16
CA LYS A 13 40.18 -4.84 -62.29
C LYS A 13 38.67 -4.83 -62.07
N GLN A 14 37.87 -5.08 -63.09
CA GLN A 14 36.41 -5.22 -62.98
C GLN A 14 36.02 -6.42 -62.13
N ALA A 15 36.65 -7.58 -62.31
CA ALA A 15 36.40 -8.75 -61.50
C ALA A 15 36.71 -8.53 -60.00
N GLU A 16 37.85 -7.89 -59.70
CA GLU A 16 38.20 -7.52 -58.34
C GLU A 16 37.20 -6.55 -57.69
N LEU A 17 36.72 -5.54 -58.46
CA LEU A 17 35.69 -4.61 -58.00
C LEU A 17 34.35 -5.32 -57.72
N GLN A 18 33.95 -6.24 -58.63
CA GLN A 18 32.74 -7.04 -58.43
C GLN A 18 32.85 -7.96 -57.21
N GLU A 19 34.00 -8.57 -57.00
CA GLU A 19 34.21 -9.41 -55.82
C GLU A 19 34.18 -8.56 -54.52
N LYS A 20 34.82 -7.40 -54.51
CA LYS A 20 34.75 -6.47 -53.35
C LYS A 20 33.33 -5.97 -53.09
N ALA A 21 32.58 -5.64 -54.16
CA ALA A 21 31.18 -5.24 -54.02
C ALA A 21 30.30 -6.37 -53.48
N ALA A 22 30.50 -7.62 -53.95
CA ALA A 22 29.77 -8.79 -53.45
C ALA A 22 30.08 -9.05 -51.98
N LYS A 23 31.35 -8.98 -51.57
CA LYS A 23 31.74 -9.14 -50.16
C LYS A 23 31.11 -8.03 -49.27
N LYS A 24 31.14 -6.77 -49.73
CA LYS A 24 30.55 -5.65 -49.04
C LYS A 24 29.03 -5.77 -48.91
N LYS A 25 28.36 -6.25 -49.95
CA LYS A 25 26.91 -6.55 -49.94
C LYS A 25 26.55 -7.63 -48.95
N THR A 26 27.35 -8.70 -48.89
CA THR A 26 27.16 -9.81 -47.95
C THR A 26 27.34 -9.34 -46.51
N GLU A 27 28.35 -8.52 -46.24
CA GLU A 27 28.61 -7.97 -44.92
C GLU A 27 27.49 -7.01 -44.45
N LEU A 28 27.02 -6.16 -45.37
CA LEU A 28 25.89 -5.27 -45.12
C LEU A 28 24.61 -6.07 -44.78
N ALA A 29 24.33 -7.17 -45.53
CA ALA A 29 23.19 -8.03 -45.25
C ALA A 29 23.28 -8.70 -43.85
N LYS A 30 24.50 -9.10 -43.43
CA LYS A 30 24.72 -9.66 -42.09
C LYS A 30 24.47 -8.59 -41.01
N GLN A 31 24.95 -7.38 -41.21
CA GLN A 31 24.73 -6.26 -40.27
C GLN A 31 23.25 -5.93 -40.16
N GLN A 32 22.53 -5.88 -41.29
CA GLN A 32 21.08 -5.63 -41.28
C GLN A 32 20.30 -6.74 -40.55
N ALA A 33 20.67 -8.03 -40.79
CA ALA A 33 20.05 -9.13 -40.08
C ALA A 33 20.29 -9.10 -38.56
N LEU A 34 21.51 -8.68 -38.14
CA LEU A 34 21.85 -8.54 -36.75
C LEU A 34 21.04 -7.40 -36.09
N LEU A 35 20.95 -6.26 -36.78
CA LEU A 35 20.18 -5.10 -36.32
C LEU A 35 18.70 -5.45 -36.18
N GLN A 36 18.14 -6.16 -37.18
CA GLN A 36 16.75 -6.61 -37.12
C GLN A 36 16.50 -7.53 -35.93
N LYS A 37 17.41 -8.48 -35.68
CA LYS A 37 17.31 -9.39 -34.54
C LYS A 37 17.37 -8.62 -33.18
N GLU A 38 18.17 -7.57 -33.12
CA GLU A 38 18.26 -6.73 -31.92
C GLU A 38 16.98 -5.91 -31.72
N GLN A 39 16.44 -5.35 -32.78
CA GLN A 39 15.15 -4.63 -32.77
C GLN A 39 14.00 -5.55 -32.33
N ASP A 40 13.95 -6.78 -32.84
CA ASP A 40 12.93 -7.77 -32.46
C ASP A 40 13.01 -8.12 -30.96
N LYS A 41 14.23 -8.27 -30.43
CA LYS A 41 14.43 -8.50 -29.00
C LYS A 41 13.92 -7.34 -28.14
N VAL A 42 14.28 -6.12 -28.51
CA VAL A 42 13.82 -4.91 -27.79
C VAL A 42 12.31 -4.80 -27.84
N PHE A 43 11.71 -5.05 -29.00
CA PHE A 43 10.25 -5.04 -29.14
C PHE A 43 9.57 -6.09 -28.26
N GLN A 44 10.09 -7.32 -28.24
CA GLN A 44 9.56 -8.39 -27.37
C GLN A 44 9.67 -8.04 -25.89
N GLU A 45 10.79 -7.46 -25.48
CA GLU A 45 11.01 -7.06 -24.09
C GLU A 45 10.08 -5.90 -23.68
N MET A 46 9.90 -4.91 -24.56
CA MET A 46 8.94 -3.82 -24.34
C MET A 46 7.51 -4.35 -24.21
N THR A 47 7.10 -5.25 -25.11
CA THR A 47 5.77 -5.87 -25.07
C THR A 47 5.55 -6.65 -23.77
N LYS A 48 6.56 -7.40 -23.33
CA LYS A 48 6.52 -8.14 -22.07
C LYS A 48 6.34 -7.19 -20.87
N ARG A 49 7.14 -6.13 -20.78
CA ARG A 49 7.04 -5.12 -19.71
C ARG A 49 5.67 -4.43 -19.71
N GLN A 50 5.15 -4.11 -20.89
CA GLN A 50 3.85 -3.48 -21.03
C GLN A 50 2.71 -4.40 -20.55
N ASN A 51 2.77 -5.69 -20.89
CA ASN A 51 1.81 -6.68 -20.43
C ASN A 51 1.89 -6.92 -18.91
N GLU A 52 3.09 -6.94 -18.34
CA GLU A 52 3.29 -7.04 -16.89
C GLU A 52 2.72 -5.81 -16.17
N ALA A 53 2.96 -4.60 -16.67
CA ALA A 53 2.40 -3.38 -16.12
C ALA A 53 0.86 -3.37 -16.18
N LEU A 54 0.29 -3.81 -17.31
CA LEU A 54 -1.16 -3.90 -17.47
C LEU A 54 -1.78 -4.93 -16.51
N ASN A 55 -1.14 -6.08 -16.33
CA ASN A 55 -1.61 -7.09 -15.38
C ASN A 55 -1.55 -6.60 -13.93
N ASN A 56 -0.49 -5.87 -13.56
CA ASN A 56 -0.39 -5.28 -12.24
C ASN A 56 -1.47 -4.21 -12.01
N GLN A 57 -1.76 -3.41 -13.02
CA GLN A 57 -2.83 -2.42 -12.95
C GLN A 57 -4.21 -3.08 -12.80
N ARG A 58 -4.48 -4.18 -13.53
CA ARG A 58 -5.74 -4.93 -13.37
C ARG A 58 -5.91 -5.50 -11.96
N LYS A 59 -4.84 -6.08 -11.39
CA LYS A 59 -4.87 -6.60 -10.01
C LYS A 59 -5.19 -5.50 -9.00
N LEU A 60 -4.59 -4.31 -9.15
CA LEU A 60 -4.87 -3.15 -8.30
C LEU A 60 -6.34 -2.71 -8.39
N VAL A 61 -6.92 -2.71 -9.59
CA VAL A 61 -8.33 -2.36 -9.79
C VAL A 61 -9.23 -3.40 -9.12
N GLU A 62 -8.98 -4.70 -9.33
CA GLU A 62 -9.74 -5.79 -8.70
C GLU A 62 -9.67 -5.74 -7.17
N GLU A 63 -8.48 -5.46 -6.61
CA GLU A 63 -8.31 -5.29 -5.17
C GLU A 63 -9.06 -4.08 -4.64
N THR A 64 -9.07 -2.96 -5.39
CA THR A 64 -9.80 -1.75 -5.03
C THR A 64 -11.32 -1.98 -5.08
N GLU A 65 -11.83 -2.68 -6.10
CA GLU A 65 -13.25 -3.03 -6.22
C GLU A 65 -13.71 -3.94 -5.07
N LYS A 66 -12.93 -4.98 -4.76
CA LYS A 66 -13.20 -5.86 -3.60
C LYS A 66 -13.21 -5.06 -2.29
N MET A 67 -12.29 -4.13 -2.13
CA MET A 67 -12.24 -3.24 -0.97
C MET A 67 -13.49 -2.38 -0.86
N GLN A 68 -13.97 -1.81 -1.98
CA GLN A 68 -15.19 -0.99 -2.00
C GLN A 68 -16.44 -1.82 -1.69
N GLU A 69 -16.53 -3.06 -2.19
CA GLU A 69 -17.62 -3.98 -1.83
C GLU A 69 -17.61 -4.32 -0.34
N GLU A 70 -16.46 -4.66 0.23
CA GLU A 70 -16.33 -4.93 1.67
C GLU A 70 -16.72 -3.70 2.52
N ILE A 71 -16.32 -2.50 2.13
CA ILE A 71 -16.69 -1.26 2.81
C ILE A 71 -18.20 -1.01 2.72
N GLY A 72 -18.81 -1.26 1.56
CA GLY A 72 -20.26 -1.10 1.35
C GLY A 72 -21.13 -2.06 2.17
N THR A 73 -20.58 -3.18 2.64
CA THR A 73 -21.27 -4.16 3.49
C THR A 73 -21.13 -3.89 4.99
N LYS A 74 -20.28 -2.94 5.40
CA LYS A 74 -20.07 -2.62 6.82
C LYS A 74 -21.26 -1.87 7.40
N GLU A 75 -21.73 -2.33 8.57
CA GLU A 75 -22.88 -1.75 9.26
C GLU A 75 -22.54 -0.42 9.94
N TYR A 76 -21.30 -0.29 10.43
CA TYR A 76 -20.80 0.87 11.14
C TYR A 76 -19.62 1.51 10.42
N ASP A 77 -19.46 2.82 10.61
CA ASP A 77 -18.27 3.56 10.17
C ASP A 77 -17.10 3.34 11.12
N PHE A 78 -17.40 3.39 12.42
CA PHE A 78 -16.41 3.25 13.48
C PHE A 78 -16.88 2.31 14.59
N PHE A 79 -15.96 1.52 15.14
CA PHE A 79 -16.08 1.03 16.52
C PHE A 79 -15.02 1.69 17.40
N ILE A 80 -15.26 1.77 18.71
CA ILE A 80 -14.33 2.41 19.65
C ILE A 80 -13.93 1.39 20.71
N SER A 81 -12.72 0.85 20.61
CA SER A 81 -12.11 -0.01 21.63
C SER A 81 -11.49 0.85 22.73
N HIS A 82 -11.87 0.60 23.96
CA HIS A 82 -11.45 1.39 25.11
C HIS A 82 -11.47 0.56 26.40
N ALA A 83 -10.71 0.95 27.39
CA ALA A 83 -10.87 0.43 28.74
C ALA A 83 -12.19 0.96 29.35
N TRP A 84 -12.85 0.14 30.14
CA TRP A 84 -14.11 0.53 30.78
C TRP A 84 -14.03 1.90 31.49
N GLU A 85 -12.90 2.16 32.13
CA GLU A 85 -12.65 3.39 32.89
C GLU A 85 -12.56 4.64 31.98
N ASP A 86 -12.21 4.48 30.73
CA ASP A 86 -12.11 5.57 29.74
C ASP A 86 -13.45 5.84 29.03
N LYS A 87 -14.49 5.09 29.33
CA LYS A 87 -15.79 5.19 28.65
C LYS A 87 -16.39 6.57 28.75
N GLU A 88 -16.57 7.07 29.98
CA GLU A 88 -17.26 8.34 30.22
C GLU A 88 -16.38 9.55 29.90
N THR A 89 -15.06 9.41 30.00
CA THR A 89 -14.13 10.53 29.81
C THR A 89 -13.76 10.78 28.35
N VAL A 90 -13.69 9.73 27.53
CA VAL A 90 -13.24 9.82 26.13
C VAL A 90 -14.14 9.10 25.17
N ALA A 91 -14.37 7.80 25.36
CA ALA A 91 -14.98 6.95 24.34
C ALA A 91 -16.43 7.35 24.03
N LYS A 92 -17.26 7.57 25.04
CA LYS A 92 -18.64 8.00 24.88
C LYS A 92 -18.75 9.42 24.31
N PRO A 93 -18.05 10.45 24.84
CA PRO A 93 -18.05 11.79 24.25
C PRO A 93 -17.61 11.78 22.79
N LEU A 94 -16.59 10.98 22.42
CA LEU A 94 -16.13 10.87 21.04
C LEU A 94 -17.18 10.18 20.15
N ALA A 95 -17.81 9.11 20.62
CA ALA A 95 -18.89 8.45 19.91
C ALA A 95 -20.07 9.42 19.66
N ASP A 96 -20.49 10.16 20.69
CA ASP A 96 -21.58 11.14 20.58
C ASP A 96 -21.24 12.26 19.57
N ALA A 97 -20.00 12.74 19.57
CA ALA A 97 -19.54 13.75 18.61
C ALA A 97 -19.50 13.23 17.16
N LEU A 98 -19.05 11.99 16.97
CA LEU A 98 -19.05 11.32 15.65
C LEU A 98 -20.47 11.09 15.14
N ILE A 99 -21.38 10.64 16.00
CA ILE A 99 -22.81 10.43 15.66
C ILE A 99 -23.46 11.75 15.29
N ALA A 100 -23.19 12.83 16.05
CA ALA A 100 -23.71 14.17 15.75
C ALA A 100 -23.25 14.69 14.38
N LYS A 101 -22.11 14.21 13.88
CA LYS A 101 -21.57 14.53 12.54
C LYS A 101 -22.01 13.54 11.45
N GLY A 102 -22.92 12.61 11.77
CA GLY A 102 -23.56 11.70 10.82
C GLY A 102 -22.91 10.32 10.68
N ALA A 103 -21.90 10.00 11.51
CA ALA A 103 -21.28 8.67 11.51
C ALA A 103 -22.14 7.63 12.24
N LYS A 104 -22.03 6.37 11.81
CA LYS A 104 -22.56 5.21 12.54
C LYS A 104 -21.46 4.63 13.43
N VAL A 105 -21.65 4.67 14.74
CA VAL A 105 -20.64 4.27 15.71
C VAL A 105 -21.12 3.14 16.61
N TRP A 106 -20.28 2.13 16.79
CA TRP A 106 -20.50 1.04 17.71
C TRP A 106 -19.58 1.18 18.93
N LEU A 107 -20.16 1.46 20.09
CA LEU A 107 -19.41 1.75 21.32
C LEU A 107 -19.48 0.65 22.37
N ASP A 108 -20.69 0.22 22.74
CA ASP A 108 -20.92 -0.52 23.99
C ASP A 108 -20.28 -1.91 24.04
N LYS A 109 -20.23 -2.61 22.91
CA LYS A 109 -19.64 -3.95 22.85
C LYS A 109 -18.12 -3.95 23.04
N TYR A 110 -17.46 -2.82 22.82
CA TYR A 110 -16.00 -2.72 22.80
C TYR A 110 -15.39 -2.02 24.01
N ALA A 111 -16.21 -1.87 25.08
CA ALA A 111 -15.72 -1.53 26.42
C ALA A 111 -15.04 -2.76 27.02
N MET A 112 -13.72 -2.79 26.99
CA MET A 112 -12.92 -3.94 27.40
C MET A 112 -12.81 -4.06 28.91
N GLN A 113 -12.93 -5.30 29.39
CA GLN A 113 -12.76 -5.67 30.79
C GLN A 113 -11.60 -6.66 30.96
N VAL A 114 -11.14 -6.84 32.20
CA VAL A 114 -10.08 -7.81 32.51
C VAL A 114 -10.53 -9.23 32.12
N GLY A 115 -9.71 -9.88 31.30
CA GLY A 115 -9.99 -11.23 30.79
C GLY A 115 -10.47 -11.26 29.33
N ASP A 116 -10.81 -10.11 28.74
CA ASP A 116 -11.16 -10.03 27.32
C ASP A 116 -9.93 -10.17 26.45
N SER A 117 -10.10 -10.84 25.31
CA SER A 117 -9.07 -10.89 24.27
C SER A 117 -9.14 -9.62 23.42
N LEU A 118 -8.07 -8.82 23.47
CA LEU A 118 -7.97 -7.61 22.70
C LEU A 118 -8.01 -7.89 21.19
N ARG A 119 -7.30 -8.92 20.74
CA ARG A 119 -7.26 -9.30 19.33
C ARG A 119 -8.65 -9.70 18.81
N GLU A 120 -9.34 -10.56 19.54
CA GLU A 120 -10.69 -11.00 19.16
C GLU A 120 -11.66 -9.82 19.12
N SER A 121 -11.58 -8.91 20.08
CA SER A 121 -12.43 -7.72 20.14
C SER A 121 -12.19 -6.79 18.94
N ILE A 122 -10.94 -6.57 18.55
CA ILE A 122 -10.59 -5.72 17.39
C ILE A 122 -10.95 -6.42 16.09
N ASP A 123 -10.65 -7.71 15.94
CA ASP A 123 -10.99 -8.47 14.74
C ASP A 123 -12.52 -8.49 14.52
N ASP A 124 -13.31 -8.70 15.56
CA ASP A 124 -14.78 -8.65 15.49
C ASP A 124 -15.29 -7.24 15.15
N GLY A 125 -14.69 -6.20 15.74
CA GLY A 125 -15.01 -4.82 15.41
C GLY A 125 -14.77 -4.49 13.93
N LEU A 126 -13.67 -4.94 13.37
CA LEU A 126 -13.31 -4.74 11.96
C LEU A 126 -14.18 -5.55 10.99
N VAL A 127 -14.81 -6.65 11.44
CA VAL A 127 -15.81 -7.37 10.62
C VAL A 127 -17.02 -6.48 10.34
N HIS A 128 -17.49 -5.72 11.33
CA HIS A 128 -18.73 -4.94 11.26
C HIS A 128 -18.54 -3.44 10.99
N SER A 129 -17.31 -2.93 11.14
CA SER A 129 -17.00 -1.50 11.03
C SER A 129 -15.91 -1.22 10.01
N ARG A 130 -15.98 -0.04 9.37
CA ARG A 130 -14.95 0.41 8.41
C ARG A 130 -13.62 0.70 9.09
N TYR A 131 -13.68 1.29 10.29
CA TYR A 131 -12.51 1.70 11.07
C TYR A 131 -12.68 1.34 12.54
N GLY A 132 -11.55 1.07 13.20
CA GLY A 132 -11.48 0.88 14.65
C GLY A 132 -10.69 2.00 15.32
N ILE A 133 -11.35 2.79 16.16
CA ILE A 133 -10.68 3.76 17.02
C ILE A 133 -10.26 3.04 18.29
N VAL A 134 -8.98 3.10 18.64
CA VAL A 134 -8.43 2.48 19.85
C VAL A 134 -7.94 3.55 20.80
N VAL A 135 -8.61 3.68 21.94
CA VAL A 135 -8.24 4.64 22.99
C VAL A 135 -7.13 4.05 23.84
N LEU A 136 -5.91 4.51 23.61
CA LEU A 136 -4.71 4.07 24.31
C LEU A 136 -4.47 4.95 25.55
N SER A 137 -4.83 4.45 26.71
CA SER A 137 -4.56 5.03 28.02
C SER A 137 -3.59 4.16 28.80
N GLU A 138 -3.06 4.68 29.92
CA GLU A 138 -2.22 3.88 30.80
C GLU A 138 -2.96 2.65 31.34
N ILE A 139 -4.28 2.79 31.63
CA ILE A 139 -5.14 1.70 32.08
C ILE A 139 -5.31 0.65 30.97
N TYR A 140 -5.51 1.10 29.74
CA TYR A 140 -5.62 0.20 28.58
C TYR A 140 -4.36 -0.62 28.40
N PHE A 141 -3.19 0.00 28.45
CA PHE A 141 -1.91 -0.69 28.36
C PHE A 141 -1.72 -1.71 29.52
N LYS A 142 -1.96 -1.31 30.75
CA LYS A 142 -1.79 -2.20 31.91
C LYS A 142 -2.70 -3.43 31.90
N LYS A 143 -3.93 -3.27 31.40
CA LYS A 143 -4.94 -4.33 31.42
C LYS A 143 -4.87 -5.27 30.23
N PHE A 144 -4.57 -4.75 29.03
CA PHE A 144 -4.78 -5.49 27.79
C PHE A 144 -3.52 -5.66 26.95
N TRP A 145 -2.41 -5.00 27.33
CA TRP A 145 -1.20 -5.06 26.55
C TRP A 145 -0.39 -6.32 26.86
N THR A 146 -0.54 -7.34 26.01
CA THR A 146 0.40 -8.46 25.96
C THR A 146 1.29 -8.26 24.75
N GLY A 147 2.39 -7.57 24.93
CA GLY A 147 3.36 -7.05 23.93
C GLY A 147 3.49 -7.69 22.54
N LYS A 148 3.10 -8.96 22.36
CA LYS A 148 3.19 -9.65 21.07
C LYS A 148 1.94 -9.51 20.19
N GLU A 149 0.74 -9.41 20.78
CA GLU A 149 -0.51 -9.44 20.02
C GLU A 149 -0.79 -8.13 19.31
N LEU A 150 -0.50 -7.02 19.94
CA LEU A 150 -0.74 -5.69 19.37
C LEU A 150 0.31 -5.27 18.34
N ASN A 151 1.55 -5.65 18.52
CA ASN A 151 2.57 -5.43 17.51
C ASN A 151 2.19 -6.13 16.19
N GLY A 152 1.58 -7.33 16.24
CA GLY A 152 1.07 -8.03 15.08
C GLY A 152 -0.15 -7.36 14.44
N LEU A 153 -1.01 -6.74 15.25
CA LEU A 153 -2.21 -6.06 14.77
C LEU A 153 -1.88 -4.76 14.02
N PHE A 154 -0.94 -3.97 14.55
CA PHE A 154 -0.49 -2.74 13.93
C PHE A 154 0.50 -2.97 12.78
N ALA A 155 1.28 -4.05 12.79
CA ALA A 155 2.15 -4.43 11.68
C ALA A 155 1.37 -4.79 10.42
N LYS A 156 0.17 -5.38 10.53
CA LYS A 156 -0.71 -5.62 9.38
C LYS A 156 -1.21 -4.34 8.69
N GLN A 157 -1.17 -3.19 9.37
CA GLN A 157 -1.55 -1.91 8.78
C GLN A 157 -0.48 -1.33 7.83
N GLU A 158 0.79 -1.74 7.95
CA GLU A 158 1.87 -1.31 7.05
C GLU A 158 1.67 -1.85 5.62
N GLU A 159 0.87 -2.90 5.43
CA GLU A 159 0.56 -3.48 4.11
C GLU A 159 -0.51 -2.71 3.30
N GLY A 160 -0.91 -1.50 3.72
CA GLY A 160 -1.65 -0.57 2.87
C GLY A 160 -3.03 -0.11 3.35
N ARG A 161 -3.57 -0.63 4.47
CA ARG A 161 -4.87 -0.22 5.01
C ARG A 161 -4.75 0.32 6.44
N LYS A 162 -4.90 1.62 6.61
CA LYS A 162 -5.02 2.23 7.94
C LYS A 162 -6.47 2.11 8.43
N VAL A 163 -6.83 0.96 8.99
CA VAL A 163 -8.17 0.71 9.53
C VAL A 163 -8.26 0.86 11.05
N ILE A 164 -7.12 0.83 11.76
CA ILE A 164 -7.04 1.08 13.20
C ILE A 164 -6.46 2.47 13.43
N LEU A 165 -7.17 3.26 14.21
CA LEU A 165 -6.92 4.67 14.45
C LEU A 165 -6.59 4.88 15.93
N PRO A 166 -5.32 4.98 16.32
CA PRO A 166 -4.95 5.16 17.71
C PRO A 166 -5.24 6.58 18.20
N VAL A 167 -5.83 6.68 19.39
CA VAL A 167 -6.00 7.92 20.15
C VAL A 167 -5.25 7.77 21.48
N TRP A 168 -4.28 8.62 21.71
CA TRP A 168 -3.57 8.64 22.98
C TRP A 168 -4.33 9.50 24.00
N HIS A 169 -4.65 8.90 25.13
CA HIS A 169 -5.35 9.56 26.22
C HIS A 169 -4.51 9.56 27.49
N ASN A 170 -4.06 10.74 27.93
CA ASN A 170 -3.26 10.94 29.12
C ASN A 170 -2.00 10.06 29.20
N VAL A 171 -1.37 9.79 28.06
CA VAL A 171 -0.11 9.06 27.97
C VAL A 171 0.93 9.86 27.19
N SER A 172 2.18 9.77 27.64
CA SER A 172 3.32 10.36 26.94
C SER A 172 3.87 9.40 25.88
N LYS A 173 4.66 9.93 24.94
CA LYS A 173 5.40 9.12 23.97
C LYS A 173 6.31 8.11 24.67
N ASP A 174 6.95 8.48 25.75
CA ASP A 174 7.84 7.61 26.52
C ASP A 174 7.06 6.43 27.16
N THR A 175 5.87 6.71 27.69
CA THR A 175 4.98 5.66 28.22
C THR A 175 4.58 4.70 27.11
N VAL A 176 4.12 5.21 25.96
CA VAL A 176 3.75 4.36 24.83
C VAL A 176 4.93 3.53 24.32
N LYS A 177 6.13 4.12 24.28
CA LYS A 177 7.36 3.44 23.84
C LYS A 177 7.75 2.27 24.74
N GLN A 178 7.47 2.35 26.05
CA GLN A 178 7.71 1.25 26.99
C GLN A 178 6.88 0.01 26.65
N TYR A 179 5.64 0.20 26.16
CA TYR A 179 4.75 -0.89 25.77
C TYR A 179 4.96 -1.32 24.33
N SER A 180 5.13 -0.38 23.40
CA SER A 180 5.34 -0.65 21.99
C SER A 180 6.12 0.48 21.30
N PRO A 181 7.38 0.24 20.90
CA PRO A 181 8.13 1.17 20.08
C PRO A 181 7.42 1.47 18.74
N ILE A 182 6.75 0.49 18.14
CA ILE A 182 6.01 0.62 16.87
C ILE A 182 4.90 1.65 17.02
N LEU A 183 4.07 1.54 18.06
CA LEU A 183 3.02 2.52 18.32
C LEU A 183 3.52 3.91 18.63
N ALA A 184 4.67 4.01 19.30
CA ALA A 184 5.27 5.31 19.63
C ALA A 184 5.73 6.08 18.38
N ASP A 185 6.03 5.36 17.30
CA ASP A 185 6.45 5.95 16.02
C ASP A 185 5.29 6.19 15.06
N MET A 186 4.10 5.64 15.34
CA MET A 186 2.90 5.92 14.56
C MET A 186 2.36 7.33 14.81
N VAL A 187 1.79 7.94 13.78
CA VAL A 187 1.02 9.17 13.92
C VAL A 187 -0.29 8.86 14.61
N ALA A 188 -0.47 9.36 15.82
CA ALA A 188 -1.67 9.20 16.63
C ALA A 188 -2.24 10.57 16.99
N LEU A 189 -3.57 10.67 17.05
CA LEU A 189 -4.26 11.82 17.61
C LEU A 189 -4.21 11.73 19.15
N LYS A 190 -4.10 12.88 19.80
CA LYS A 190 -3.95 12.94 21.27
C LYS A 190 -5.02 13.82 21.89
N THR A 191 -5.62 13.36 22.96
CA THR A 191 -6.59 14.18 23.73
C THR A 191 -5.94 15.40 24.40
N ALA A 192 -4.61 15.40 24.52
CA ALA A 192 -3.86 16.56 25.01
C ALA A 192 -3.78 17.71 23.97
N ASP A 193 -3.82 17.37 22.68
CA ASP A 193 -3.63 18.34 21.59
C ASP A 193 -4.95 18.78 20.94
N PHE A 194 -6.01 17.96 21.07
CA PHE A 194 -7.31 18.13 20.41
C PHE A 194 -8.45 17.98 21.40
N THR A 195 -9.47 18.81 21.27
CA THR A 195 -10.77 18.57 21.92
C THR A 195 -11.45 17.34 21.33
N ILE A 196 -12.44 16.82 22.01
CA ILE A 196 -13.23 15.68 21.51
C ILE A 196 -13.89 15.99 20.16
N ASP A 197 -14.40 17.21 20.01
CA ASP A 197 -15.03 17.63 18.75
C ASP A 197 -14.02 17.72 17.61
N GLU A 198 -12.83 18.25 17.87
CA GLU A 198 -11.72 18.30 16.90
C GLU A 198 -11.23 16.88 16.51
N LEU A 199 -11.17 15.94 17.46
CA LEU A 199 -10.88 14.54 17.16
C LEU A 199 -11.94 13.95 16.25
N ALA A 200 -13.21 14.16 16.54
CA ALA A 200 -14.31 13.70 15.70
C ALA A 200 -14.24 14.29 14.29
N GLU A 201 -13.90 15.57 14.14
CA GLU A 201 -13.67 16.23 12.83
C GLU A 201 -12.61 15.51 12.01
N GLN A 202 -11.48 15.15 12.64
CA GLN A 202 -10.40 14.43 11.97
C GLN A 202 -10.86 13.05 11.46
N PHE A 203 -11.62 12.33 12.26
CA PHE A 203 -12.11 11.00 11.86
C PHE A 203 -13.21 11.04 10.81
N ILE A 204 -14.11 12.01 10.87
CA ILE A 204 -15.19 12.17 9.88
C ILE A 204 -14.64 12.33 8.45
N GLN A 205 -13.48 12.97 8.28
CA GLN A 205 -12.85 13.11 6.96
C GLN A 205 -12.52 11.77 6.30
N LEU A 206 -12.38 10.69 7.08
CA LEU A 206 -12.08 9.37 6.55
C LEU A 206 -13.29 8.67 5.92
N ILE A 207 -14.51 9.14 6.19
CA ILE A 207 -15.76 8.53 5.70
C ILE A 207 -16.52 9.40 4.69
N GLN A 208 -16.04 10.59 4.43
CA GLN A 208 -16.50 11.49 3.36
C GLN A 208 -15.77 11.13 2.05
#